data_f3e9a0305b6249d2062a9ee3d03ecd14
#
_entry.id   f3e9a0305b6249d2062a9ee3d03ecd14
#
_cell.length_a   1.000
_cell.length_b   1.000
_cell.length_c   1.000
_cell.angle_alpha   90.00
_cell.angle_beta   90.00
_cell.angle_gamma   90.00
#
_symmetry.space_group_name_H-M   'P 1'
#
loop_
_entity.id
_entity.type
_entity.pdbx_description
1 polymer ?
#
loop_
_entity_poly.entity_id
_entity_poly.type
_entity_poly.pdbx_seq_one_letter_code
_entity_poly.pdbx_strand_id
1 'polypeptide(L)'
;GIEHEIFSDVKPDPDLTTIYKGVDLMNSFKPDIVIAFGGGSPMDAAKIMRMLYEQPLVQFGELALRFMDIRKRVFKFPKLGTKAVLVAIPTTSGTGSEVTPFAIVTDDASGIKYPIADYELTPDMAIIDPDFVMGLPKALTAYSGIDALVHNLEAYVSVLATDFTNGIALESIRLIFKYLPAAYTEGAKNPKAREKIHYAATL
;
A
#
# COMPACT_ATOMS: atom_id res chain seq x y z
N GLY A 1 -17.67 21.94 9.27
CA GLY A 1 -16.93 20.93 8.51
C GLY A 1 -16.05 20.11 9.43
N ILE A 2 -15.50 19.03 8.93
CA ILE A 2 -14.51 18.22 9.68
C ILE A 2 -13.16 18.95 9.56
N GLU A 3 -12.46 19.14 10.68
CA GLU A 3 -11.08 19.63 10.66
C GLU A 3 -10.19 18.64 9.92
N HIS A 4 -9.33 19.13 9.06
CA HIS A 4 -8.40 18.29 8.30
C HIS A 4 -7.14 19.07 7.92
N GLU A 5 -6.05 18.32 7.78
CA GLU A 5 -4.79 18.77 7.21
C GLU A 5 -4.40 17.86 6.04
N ILE A 6 -3.72 18.41 5.05
CA ILE A 6 -3.29 17.68 3.86
C ILE A 6 -1.77 17.69 3.78
N PHE A 7 -1.19 16.48 3.69
CA PHE A 7 0.22 16.29 3.41
C PHE A 7 0.41 15.69 2.03
N SER A 8 0.92 16.47 1.07
CA SER A 8 1.04 16.10 -0.34
C SER A 8 2.47 15.92 -0.85
N ASP A 9 3.46 15.96 0.03
CA ASP A 9 4.89 15.97 -0.36
C ASP A 9 5.46 14.58 -0.65
N VAL A 10 4.64 13.53 -0.61
CA VAL A 10 5.11 12.16 -0.83
C VAL A 10 5.47 11.95 -2.30
N LYS A 11 6.75 11.66 -2.53
CA LYS A 11 7.29 11.33 -3.85
C LYS A 11 7.27 9.80 -4.06
N PRO A 12 7.40 9.33 -5.32
CA PRO A 12 7.72 7.94 -5.58
C PRO A 12 8.95 7.49 -4.77
N ASP A 13 8.90 6.28 -4.21
CA ASP A 13 9.91 5.75 -3.29
C ASP A 13 10.12 6.66 -2.06
N PRO A 14 9.14 6.70 -1.12
CA PRO A 14 9.15 7.66 -0.02
C PRO A 14 10.40 7.50 0.84
N ASP A 15 11.02 8.62 1.14
CA ASP A 15 12.22 8.72 1.96
C ASP A 15 11.89 9.03 3.43
N LEU A 16 12.85 8.74 4.32
CA LEU A 16 12.71 9.00 5.75
C LEU A 16 12.50 10.49 6.07
N THR A 17 13.17 11.38 5.32
CA THR A 17 13.00 12.83 5.49
C THR A 17 11.54 13.25 5.26
N THR A 18 10.93 12.74 4.21
CA THR A 18 9.50 13.00 3.91
C THR A 18 8.60 12.40 5.00
N ILE A 19 8.89 11.18 5.45
CA ILE A 19 8.13 10.53 6.50
C ILE A 19 8.17 11.34 7.81
N TYR A 20 9.35 11.79 8.25
CA TYR A 20 9.45 12.59 9.48
C TYR A 20 8.71 13.93 9.40
N LYS A 21 8.70 14.60 8.24
CA LYS A 21 7.88 15.80 8.04
C LYS A 21 6.38 15.53 8.23
N GLY A 22 5.90 14.39 7.70
CA GLY A 22 4.52 13.96 7.92
C GLY A 22 4.22 13.65 9.38
N VAL A 23 5.15 13.02 10.09
CA VAL A 23 5.03 12.74 11.53
C VAL A 23 4.99 14.05 12.34
N ASP A 24 5.78 15.05 11.99
CA ASP A 24 5.77 16.37 12.65
C ASP A 24 4.40 17.06 12.47
N LEU A 25 3.83 16.99 11.26
CA LEU A 25 2.48 17.48 11.02
C LEU A 25 1.45 16.72 11.86
N MET A 26 1.53 15.38 11.91
CA MET A 26 0.63 14.55 12.72
C MET A 26 0.77 14.87 14.23
N ASN A 27 1.97 15.14 14.73
CA ASN A 27 2.19 15.53 16.12
C ASN A 27 1.57 16.90 16.47
N SER A 28 1.53 17.82 15.51
CA SER A 28 0.90 19.15 15.68
C SER A 28 -0.62 19.07 15.56
N PHE A 29 -1.14 18.40 14.54
CA PHE A 29 -2.58 18.30 14.24
C PHE A 29 -3.30 17.28 15.12
N LYS A 30 -2.62 16.18 15.50
CA LYS A 30 -3.13 15.07 16.32
C LYS A 30 -4.34 14.37 15.70
N PRO A 31 -4.22 13.84 14.47
CA PRO A 31 -5.33 13.17 13.81
C PRO A 31 -5.75 11.91 14.55
N ASP A 32 -7.06 11.64 14.54
CA ASP A 32 -7.66 10.35 14.93
C ASP A 32 -7.95 9.45 13.71
N ILE A 33 -7.90 10.02 12.50
CA ILE A 33 -8.01 9.30 11.22
C ILE A 33 -6.89 9.77 10.30
N VAL A 34 -6.19 8.83 9.70
CA VAL A 34 -5.22 9.05 8.62
C VAL A 34 -5.79 8.46 7.34
N ILE A 35 -5.95 9.29 6.30
CA ILE A 35 -6.41 8.84 4.99
C ILE A 35 -5.23 8.82 4.03
N ALA A 36 -4.82 7.63 3.63
CA ALA A 36 -3.80 7.41 2.62
C ALA A 36 -4.47 7.35 1.23
N PHE A 37 -4.45 8.47 0.51
CA PHE A 37 -5.07 8.60 -0.82
C PHE A 37 -3.98 8.66 -1.89
N GLY A 38 -3.84 7.62 -2.70
CA GLY A 38 -2.82 7.58 -3.74
C GLY A 38 -2.42 6.17 -4.18
N GLY A 39 -1.25 6.03 -4.81
CA GLY A 39 -0.66 4.74 -5.14
C GLY A 39 0.09 4.10 -3.96
N GLY A 40 0.94 3.10 -4.23
CA GLY A 40 1.72 2.40 -3.20
C GLY A 40 2.56 3.34 -2.32
N SER A 41 3.27 4.29 -2.93
CA SER A 41 4.17 5.20 -2.20
C SER A 41 3.48 6.06 -1.13
N PRO A 42 2.35 6.76 -1.41
CA PRO A 42 1.58 7.45 -0.37
C PRO A 42 1.04 6.51 0.72
N MET A 43 0.61 5.30 0.36
CA MET A 43 0.12 4.33 1.34
C MET A 43 1.24 3.80 2.23
N ASP A 44 2.38 3.46 1.66
CA ASP A 44 3.56 3.01 2.42
C ASP A 44 4.08 4.11 3.36
N ALA A 45 4.15 5.36 2.87
CA ALA A 45 4.49 6.49 3.70
C ALA A 45 3.52 6.67 4.87
N ALA A 46 2.20 6.61 4.61
CA ALA A 46 1.18 6.77 5.65
C ALA A 46 1.25 5.67 6.72
N LYS A 47 1.53 4.41 6.34
CA LYS A 47 1.75 3.30 7.27
C LYS A 47 2.89 3.60 8.25
N ILE A 48 4.03 4.05 7.72
CA ILE A 48 5.20 4.35 8.55
C ILE A 48 5.02 5.65 9.34
N MET A 49 4.41 6.69 8.76
CA MET A 49 4.05 7.92 9.47
C MET A 49 3.14 7.61 10.66
N ARG A 50 2.07 6.82 10.47
CA ARG A 50 1.18 6.39 11.55
C ARG A 50 1.95 5.64 12.64
N MET A 51 2.82 4.70 12.25
CA MET A 51 3.61 3.93 13.18
C MET A 51 4.50 4.83 14.05
N LEU A 52 5.25 5.75 13.47
CA LEU A 52 6.14 6.65 14.21
C LEU A 52 5.35 7.68 15.05
N TYR A 53 4.19 8.13 14.57
CA TYR A 53 3.29 8.99 15.33
C TYR A 53 2.73 8.32 16.59
N GLU A 54 2.32 7.04 16.47
CA GLU A 54 1.78 6.29 17.60
C GLU A 54 2.88 5.82 18.57
N GLN A 55 4.07 5.53 18.04
CA GLN A 55 5.18 4.89 18.74
C GLN A 55 6.47 5.73 18.63
N PRO A 56 6.53 6.91 19.24
CA PRO A 56 7.62 7.87 19.03
C PRO A 56 8.98 7.41 19.57
N LEU A 57 9.03 6.35 20.36
CA LEU A 57 10.28 5.77 20.87
C LEU A 57 10.89 4.72 19.93
N VAL A 58 10.15 4.30 18.91
CA VAL A 58 10.64 3.33 17.93
C VAL A 58 11.57 4.01 16.96
N GLN A 59 12.78 3.47 16.83
CA GLN A 59 13.74 3.93 15.84
C GLN A 59 13.59 3.13 14.55
N PHE A 60 13.46 3.82 13.43
CA PHE A 60 13.29 3.18 12.12
C PHE A 60 14.40 2.13 11.82
N GLY A 61 15.66 2.44 12.16
CA GLY A 61 16.79 1.54 11.96
C GLY A 61 16.64 0.18 12.65
N GLU A 62 15.95 0.12 13.79
CA GLU A 62 15.70 -1.15 14.49
C GLU A 62 14.68 -2.02 13.75
N LEU A 63 13.73 -1.43 13.06
CA LEU A 63 12.72 -2.12 12.27
C LEU A 63 13.30 -2.59 10.93
N ALA A 64 14.08 -1.75 10.28
CA ALA A 64 14.69 -2.00 8.97
C ALA A 64 15.71 -3.16 8.98
N LEU A 65 16.47 -3.32 10.05
CA LEU A 65 17.46 -4.39 10.20
C LEU A 65 16.86 -5.78 10.40
N ARG A 66 15.55 -5.89 10.55
CA ARG A 66 14.88 -7.12 11.03
C ARG A 66 13.79 -7.62 10.08
N PHE A 67 13.93 -7.35 8.77
CA PHE A 67 13.07 -7.98 7.79
C PHE A 67 13.30 -9.49 7.79
N MET A 68 12.38 -10.21 8.41
CA MET A 68 12.34 -11.66 8.48
C MET A 68 10.88 -12.12 8.28
N ASP A 69 10.69 -13.42 8.12
CA ASP A 69 9.35 -14.00 8.16
C ASP A 69 8.60 -13.49 9.41
N ILE A 70 7.56 -12.68 9.20
CA ILE A 70 6.79 -12.02 10.27
C ILE A 70 6.20 -13.01 11.28
N ARG A 71 6.03 -14.28 10.89
CA ARG A 71 5.52 -15.36 11.77
C ARG A 71 6.60 -15.91 12.70
N LYS A 72 7.88 -15.72 12.38
CA LYS A 72 9.04 -16.20 13.13
C LYS A 72 9.82 -15.10 13.83
N ARG A 73 9.30 -13.88 13.81
CA ARG A 73 9.97 -12.74 14.38
C ARG A 73 10.14 -12.87 15.89
N VAL A 74 11.36 -12.66 16.35
CA VAL A 74 11.69 -12.59 17.79
C VAL A 74 11.33 -11.21 18.37
N PHE A 75 11.48 -10.14 17.54
CA PHE A 75 11.11 -8.79 17.94
C PHE A 75 9.60 -8.59 17.84
N LYS A 76 9.00 -8.09 18.91
CA LYS A 76 7.57 -7.75 18.92
C LYS A 76 7.37 -6.37 18.31
N PHE A 77 6.69 -6.30 17.18
CA PHE A 77 6.29 -5.04 16.58
C PHE A 77 5.29 -4.32 17.51
N PRO A 78 5.37 -2.99 17.66
CA PRO A 78 4.44 -2.27 18.52
C PRO A 78 3.01 -2.33 17.99
N LYS A 79 2.03 -2.34 18.90
CA LYS A 79 0.61 -2.25 18.55
C LYS A 79 0.30 -0.89 17.96
N LEU A 80 -0.47 -0.87 16.86
CA LEU A 80 -0.96 0.33 16.20
C LEU A 80 -2.50 0.44 16.30
N GLY A 81 -3.06 1.55 15.81
CA GLY A 81 -4.50 1.81 15.85
C GLY A 81 -5.01 2.32 17.21
N THR A 82 -4.11 2.79 18.07
CA THR A 82 -4.48 3.32 19.39
C THR A 82 -4.72 4.83 19.38
N LYS A 83 -4.08 5.55 18.46
CA LYS A 83 -4.24 7.01 18.29
C LYS A 83 -5.00 7.36 17.02
N ALA A 84 -4.75 6.63 15.92
CA ALA A 84 -5.33 6.93 14.62
C ALA A 84 -5.70 5.68 13.85
N VAL A 85 -6.89 5.70 13.23
CA VAL A 85 -7.34 4.71 12.25
C VAL A 85 -6.70 5.02 10.90
N LEU A 86 -6.19 4.02 10.19
CA LEU A 86 -5.64 4.17 8.83
C LEU A 86 -6.64 3.70 7.79
N VAL A 87 -7.09 4.63 6.96
CA VAL A 87 -7.94 4.36 5.80
C VAL A 87 -7.11 4.48 4.53
N ALA A 88 -7.07 3.45 3.71
CA ALA A 88 -6.35 3.46 2.43
C ALA A 88 -7.32 3.54 1.26
N ILE A 89 -7.04 4.45 0.32
CA ILE A 89 -7.85 4.67 -0.89
C ILE A 89 -6.89 4.64 -2.09
N PRO A 90 -6.76 3.49 -2.79
CA PRO A 90 -5.82 3.37 -3.89
C PRO A 90 -6.27 4.13 -5.14
N THR A 91 -5.31 4.78 -5.80
CA THR A 91 -5.49 5.44 -7.10
C THR A 91 -4.69 4.76 -8.21
N THR A 92 -4.12 3.59 -7.93
CA THR A 92 -3.46 2.68 -8.87
C THR A 92 -4.01 1.28 -8.69
N SER A 93 -3.91 0.44 -9.72
CA SER A 93 -4.41 -0.93 -9.71
C SER A 93 -3.21 -1.89 -9.85
N GLY A 94 -2.40 -2.01 -8.80
CA GLY A 94 -1.15 -2.77 -8.85
C GLY A 94 -0.66 -3.30 -7.51
N THR A 95 -0.18 -2.42 -6.64
CA THR A 95 0.59 -2.79 -5.45
C THR A 95 -0.18 -3.56 -4.38
N GLY A 96 -1.51 -3.37 -4.29
CA GLY A 96 -2.31 -3.94 -3.21
C GLY A 96 -1.93 -3.40 -1.81
N SER A 97 -1.20 -2.26 -1.73
CA SER A 97 -0.74 -1.73 -0.45
C SER A 97 -1.88 -1.42 0.52
N GLU A 98 -3.09 -1.19 0.01
CA GLU A 98 -4.30 -0.96 0.82
C GLU A 98 -4.71 -2.15 1.69
N VAL A 99 -4.24 -3.37 1.37
CA VAL A 99 -4.57 -4.61 2.10
C VAL A 99 -3.34 -5.40 2.54
N THR A 100 -2.12 -4.87 2.34
CA THR A 100 -0.88 -5.59 2.66
C THR A 100 -0.23 -5.10 3.96
N PRO A 101 0.46 -6.00 4.68
CA PRO A 101 1.19 -5.69 5.90
C PRO A 101 2.62 -5.16 5.63
N PHE A 102 2.88 -4.61 4.45
CA PHE A 102 4.20 -4.17 4.01
C PHE A 102 4.22 -2.66 3.78
N ALA A 103 5.40 -2.06 3.98
CA ALA A 103 5.72 -0.71 3.56
C ALA A 103 7.20 -0.65 3.15
N ILE A 104 7.51 0.03 2.04
CA ILE A 104 8.86 0.22 1.55
C ILE A 104 9.26 1.68 1.76
N VAL A 105 10.40 1.88 2.41
CA VAL A 105 10.95 3.21 2.70
C VAL A 105 12.41 3.28 2.30
N THR A 106 12.81 4.39 1.71
CA THR A 106 14.20 4.67 1.36
C THR A 106 14.90 5.43 2.48
N ASP A 107 16.04 4.95 2.92
CA ASP A 107 16.93 5.70 3.80
C ASP A 107 17.76 6.68 2.96
N ASP A 108 17.55 7.98 3.19
CA ASP A 108 18.21 9.07 2.44
C ASP A 108 19.73 9.04 2.58
N ALA A 109 20.24 8.58 3.73
CA ALA A 109 21.67 8.59 4.01
C ALA A 109 22.41 7.49 3.24
N SER A 110 21.80 6.32 3.09
CA SER A 110 22.39 5.16 2.42
C SER A 110 21.87 4.93 0.99
N GLY A 111 20.71 5.51 0.64
CA GLY A 111 19.99 5.23 -0.60
C GLY A 111 19.38 3.82 -0.65
N ILE A 112 19.38 3.09 0.46
CA ILE A 112 18.88 1.72 0.55
C ILE A 112 17.38 1.73 0.79
N LYS A 113 16.67 0.86 0.06
CA LYS A 113 15.24 0.60 0.30
C LYS A 113 15.07 -0.48 1.35
N TYR A 114 14.33 -0.16 2.38
CA TYR A 114 14.03 -1.08 3.48
C TYR A 114 12.57 -1.51 3.42
N PRO A 115 12.28 -2.80 3.20
CA PRO A 115 10.95 -3.33 3.38
C PRO A 115 10.68 -3.53 4.89
N ILE A 116 9.61 -2.94 5.37
CA ILE A 116 9.09 -3.16 6.72
C ILE A 116 7.86 -4.04 6.60
N ALA A 117 7.78 -5.09 7.39
CA ALA A 117 6.68 -6.04 7.34
C ALA A 117 6.16 -6.37 8.74
N ASP A 118 4.92 -6.06 9.00
CA ASP A 118 4.17 -6.50 10.17
C ASP A 118 2.67 -6.36 9.94
N TYR A 119 1.88 -7.27 10.50
CA TYR A 119 0.41 -7.22 10.39
C TYR A 119 -0.20 -5.93 10.94
N GLU A 120 0.46 -5.28 11.90
CA GLU A 120 0.03 -3.98 12.45
C GLU A 120 0.09 -2.84 11.42
N LEU A 121 0.87 -2.98 10.33
CA LEU A 121 0.92 -2.00 9.24
C LEU A 121 -0.26 -2.11 8.27
N THR A 122 -1.02 -3.20 8.32
CA THR A 122 -2.21 -3.34 7.46
C THR A 122 -3.19 -2.20 7.75
N PRO A 123 -3.70 -1.48 6.73
CA PRO A 123 -4.73 -0.49 6.93
C PRO A 123 -5.97 -1.07 7.63
N ASP A 124 -6.60 -0.26 8.48
CA ASP A 124 -7.82 -0.68 9.20
C ASP A 124 -9.04 -0.73 8.26
N MET A 125 -9.00 0.05 7.18
CA MET A 125 -10.03 0.09 6.15
C MET A 125 -9.40 0.37 4.78
N ALA A 126 -9.88 -0.33 3.75
CA ALA A 126 -9.60 -0.04 2.35
C ALA A 126 -10.89 0.38 1.64
N ILE A 127 -10.84 1.48 0.90
CA ILE A 127 -11.95 1.96 0.06
C ILE A 127 -11.53 1.80 -1.40
N ILE A 128 -12.11 0.82 -2.07
CA ILE A 128 -11.78 0.47 -3.45
C ILE A 128 -12.83 1.09 -4.37
N ASP A 129 -12.55 2.32 -4.80
CA ASP A 129 -13.45 3.06 -5.67
C ASP A 129 -12.84 3.18 -7.07
N PRO A 130 -13.44 2.54 -8.10
CA PRO A 130 -12.92 2.55 -9.45
C PRO A 130 -12.91 3.94 -10.09
N ASP A 131 -13.67 4.90 -9.60
CA ASP A 131 -13.67 6.27 -10.14
C ASP A 131 -12.28 6.93 -10.04
N PHE A 132 -11.50 6.60 -9.02
CA PHE A 132 -10.14 7.12 -8.85
C PHE A 132 -9.11 6.56 -9.85
N VAL A 133 -9.43 5.48 -10.55
CA VAL A 133 -8.54 4.88 -11.56
C VAL A 133 -9.02 5.07 -12.99
N MET A 134 -10.18 5.72 -13.22
CA MET A 134 -10.71 5.95 -14.57
C MET A 134 -9.76 6.76 -15.44
N GLY A 135 -9.11 7.78 -14.87
CA GLY A 135 -8.16 8.66 -15.56
C GLY A 135 -6.73 8.13 -15.65
N LEU A 136 -6.44 6.92 -15.19
CA LEU A 136 -5.07 6.40 -15.11
C LEU A 136 -4.43 6.32 -16.51
N PRO A 137 -3.23 6.90 -16.72
CA PRO A 137 -2.54 6.85 -18.01
C PRO A 137 -2.25 5.43 -18.47
N LYS A 138 -2.17 5.22 -19.80
CA LYS A 138 -1.92 3.88 -20.38
C LYS A 138 -0.68 3.20 -19.83
N ALA A 139 0.43 3.93 -19.71
CA ALA A 139 1.68 3.38 -19.19
C ALA A 139 1.51 2.88 -17.75
N LEU A 140 0.92 3.69 -16.87
CA LEU A 140 0.65 3.28 -15.49
C LEU A 140 -0.37 2.14 -15.42
N THR A 141 -1.39 2.12 -16.30
CA THR A 141 -2.32 0.99 -16.37
C THR A 141 -1.60 -0.32 -16.69
N ALA A 142 -0.66 -0.29 -17.65
CA ALA A 142 0.12 -1.47 -18.00
C ALA A 142 1.05 -1.89 -16.86
N TYR A 143 1.84 -0.96 -16.32
CA TYR A 143 2.82 -1.27 -15.29
C TYR A 143 2.15 -1.80 -14.02
N SER A 144 1.13 -1.12 -13.53
CA SER A 144 0.41 -1.54 -12.32
C SER A 144 -0.36 -2.85 -12.55
N GLY A 145 -0.99 -3.02 -13.71
CA GLY A 145 -1.70 -4.27 -14.01
C GLY A 145 -0.78 -5.48 -14.14
N ILE A 146 0.43 -5.31 -14.68
CA ILE A 146 1.45 -6.38 -14.71
C ILE A 146 2.03 -6.62 -13.32
N ASP A 147 2.24 -5.57 -12.51
CA ASP A 147 2.64 -5.69 -11.12
C ASP A 147 1.65 -6.55 -10.33
N ALA A 148 0.35 -6.26 -10.43
CA ALA A 148 -0.70 -7.10 -9.85
C ALA A 148 -0.64 -8.55 -10.35
N LEU A 149 -0.37 -8.78 -11.64
CA LEU A 149 -0.23 -10.13 -12.19
C LEU A 149 0.94 -10.88 -11.54
N VAL A 150 2.09 -10.22 -11.41
CA VAL A 150 3.30 -10.83 -10.81
C VAL A 150 3.04 -11.17 -9.35
N HIS A 151 2.44 -10.26 -8.56
CA HIS A 151 2.08 -10.52 -7.17
C HIS A 151 1.18 -11.75 -7.02
N ASN A 152 0.19 -11.90 -7.89
CA ASN A 152 -0.72 -13.06 -7.84
C ASN A 152 -0.03 -14.37 -8.29
N LEU A 153 0.90 -14.31 -9.26
CA LEU A 153 1.71 -15.46 -9.62
C LEU A 153 2.64 -15.87 -8.48
N GLU A 154 3.30 -14.91 -7.82
CA GLU A 154 4.15 -15.15 -6.66
C GLU A 154 3.34 -15.74 -5.49
N ALA A 155 2.14 -15.21 -5.23
CA ALA A 155 1.24 -15.76 -4.21
C ALA A 155 0.88 -17.23 -4.50
N TYR A 156 0.59 -17.56 -5.77
CA TYR A 156 0.21 -18.90 -6.18
C TYR A 156 1.35 -19.92 -6.03
N VAL A 157 2.60 -19.52 -6.31
CA VAL A 157 3.78 -20.40 -6.21
C VAL A 157 4.48 -20.32 -4.85
N SER A 158 3.97 -19.52 -3.93
CA SER A 158 4.55 -19.33 -2.60
C SER A 158 4.55 -20.61 -1.79
N VAL A 159 5.62 -20.86 -1.03
CA VAL A 159 5.66 -21.94 -0.03
C VAL A 159 4.61 -21.78 1.08
N LEU A 160 3.98 -20.60 1.19
CA LEU A 160 2.92 -20.27 2.13
C LEU A 160 1.52 -20.39 1.50
N ALA A 161 1.43 -20.76 0.21
CA ALA A 161 0.18 -20.88 -0.49
C ALA A 161 -0.76 -21.91 0.18
N THR A 162 -2.03 -21.63 0.14
CA THR A 162 -3.12 -22.50 0.62
C THR A 162 -4.20 -22.58 -0.46
N ASP A 163 -5.11 -23.53 -0.35
CA ASP A 163 -6.23 -23.63 -1.29
C ASP A 163 -7.07 -22.34 -1.34
N PHE A 164 -7.19 -21.63 -0.21
CA PHE A 164 -7.89 -20.34 -0.15
C PHE A 164 -7.14 -19.25 -0.91
N THR A 165 -5.84 -19.07 -0.65
CA THR A 165 -5.03 -18.06 -1.35
C THR A 165 -4.87 -18.38 -2.82
N ASN A 166 -4.75 -19.66 -3.19
CA ASN A 166 -4.69 -20.11 -4.57
C ASN A 166 -5.97 -19.77 -5.35
N GLY A 167 -7.14 -19.95 -4.73
CA GLY A 167 -8.42 -19.59 -5.35
C GLY A 167 -8.52 -18.10 -5.65
N ILE A 168 -8.09 -17.25 -4.71
CA ILE A 168 -8.08 -15.79 -4.86
C ILE A 168 -7.07 -15.37 -5.95
N ALA A 169 -5.84 -15.88 -5.90
CA ALA A 169 -4.80 -15.57 -6.87
C ALA A 169 -5.21 -15.96 -8.31
N LEU A 170 -5.79 -17.15 -8.50
CA LEU A 170 -6.26 -17.60 -9.80
C LEU A 170 -7.39 -16.73 -10.34
N GLU A 171 -8.33 -16.28 -9.49
CA GLU A 171 -9.39 -15.37 -9.93
C GLU A 171 -8.83 -14.02 -10.32
N SER A 172 -7.89 -13.45 -9.54
CA SER A 172 -7.21 -12.22 -9.90
C SER A 172 -6.47 -12.35 -11.24
N ILE A 173 -5.67 -13.39 -11.43
CA ILE A 173 -4.97 -13.68 -12.69
C ILE A 173 -5.97 -13.75 -13.87
N ARG A 174 -7.08 -14.46 -13.71
CA ARG A 174 -8.14 -14.57 -14.71
C ARG A 174 -8.72 -13.20 -15.08
N LEU A 175 -8.99 -12.36 -14.09
CA LEU A 175 -9.50 -11.01 -14.30
C LEU A 175 -8.48 -10.13 -15.03
N ILE A 176 -7.20 -10.21 -14.66
CA ILE A 176 -6.13 -9.42 -15.28
C ILE A 176 -5.98 -9.80 -16.75
N PHE A 177 -5.85 -11.08 -17.09
CA PHE A 177 -5.75 -11.52 -18.49
C PHE A 177 -6.98 -11.11 -19.33
N LYS A 178 -8.16 -11.15 -18.73
CA LYS A 178 -9.40 -10.81 -19.43
C LYS A 178 -9.57 -9.31 -19.66
N TYR A 179 -9.21 -8.47 -18.67
CA TYR A 179 -9.62 -7.07 -18.69
C TYR A 179 -8.46 -6.07 -18.87
N LEU A 180 -7.21 -6.44 -18.57
CA LEU A 180 -6.08 -5.52 -18.71
C LEU A 180 -5.88 -5.01 -20.14
N PRO A 181 -5.99 -5.83 -21.20
CA PRO A 181 -5.89 -5.35 -22.58
C PRO A 181 -6.94 -4.27 -22.90
N ALA A 182 -8.19 -4.45 -22.46
CA ALA A 182 -9.25 -3.47 -22.67
C ALA A 182 -9.06 -2.21 -21.79
N ALA A 183 -8.67 -2.35 -20.52
CA ALA A 183 -8.35 -1.23 -19.66
C ALA A 183 -7.20 -0.37 -20.24
N TYR A 184 -6.21 -0.99 -20.84
CA TYR A 184 -5.09 -0.31 -21.51
C TYR A 184 -5.50 0.40 -22.80
N THR A 185 -6.26 -0.28 -23.68
CA THR A 185 -6.59 0.25 -25.01
C THR A 185 -7.71 1.29 -24.98
N GLU A 186 -8.73 1.06 -24.18
CA GLU A 186 -9.97 1.84 -24.13
C GLU A 186 -9.97 2.87 -22.98
N GLY A 187 -9.23 2.61 -21.91
CA GLY A 187 -9.09 3.54 -20.77
C GLY A 187 -10.43 3.84 -20.10
N ALA A 188 -10.72 5.14 -19.90
CA ALA A 188 -11.96 5.60 -19.29
C ALA A 188 -13.23 5.27 -20.09
N LYS A 189 -13.11 4.89 -21.37
CA LYS A 189 -14.25 4.46 -22.20
C LYS A 189 -14.76 3.09 -21.82
N ASN A 190 -14.00 2.32 -21.04
CA ASN A 190 -14.41 1.01 -20.54
C ASN A 190 -14.32 0.97 -19.00
N PRO A 191 -15.30 1.57 -18.30
CA PRO A 191 -15.31 1.61 -16.82
C PRO A 191 -15.29 0.21 -16.21
N LYS A 192 -15.96 -0.75 -16.84
CA LYS A 192 -15.99 -2.14 -16.36
C LYS A 192 -14.61 -2.79 -16.37
N ALA A 193 -13.80 -2.54 -17.40
CA ALA A 193 -12.44 -3.08 -17.44
C ALA A 193 -11.57 -2.44 -16.35
N ARG A 194 -11.69 -1.13 -16.14
CA ARG A 194 -11.01 -0.40 -15.07
C ARG A 194 -11.38 -0.95 -13.68
N GLU A 195 -12.68 -1.07 -13.41
CA GLU A 195 -13.20 -1.65 -12.18
C GLU A 195 -12.63 -3.04 -11.92
N LYS A 196 -12.66 -3.93 -12.92
CA LYS A 196 -12.21 -5.32 -12.77
C LYS A 196 -10.69 -5.43 -12.51
N ILE A 197 -9.89 -4.56 -13.13
CA ILE A 197 -8.44 -4.52 -12.84
C ILE A 197 -8.19 -3.95 -11.45
N HIS A 198 -8.97 -2.95 -11.03
CA HIS A 198 -8.83 -2.38 -9.70
C HIS A 198 -9.13 -3.41 -8.60
N TYR A 199 -10.20 -4.17 -8.75
CA TYR A 199 -10.53 -5.27 -7.84
C TYR A 199 -9.48 -6.40 -7.87
N ALA A 200 -8.99 -6.77 -9.06
CA ALA A 200 -7.96 -7.79 -9.19
C ALA A 200 -6.64 -7.42 -8.51
N ALA A 201 -6.32 -6.13 -8.40
CA ALA A 201 -5.13 -5.67 -7.72
C ALA A 201 -5.24 -5.73 -6.18
N THR A 202 -6.48 -5.72 -5.65
CA THR A 202 -6.75 -5.79 -4.20
C THR A 202 -6.94 -7.25 -3.73
N LEU A 203 -7.34 -8.17 -4.62
CA LEU A 203 -7.51 -9.60 -4.32
C LEU A 203 -6.18 -10.27 -3.99
#